data_eff58f7658e897ff10c19a2dedb39dd2
#
_entry.id   eff58f7658e897ff10c19a2dedb39dd2
#
_cell.length_a   1.000
_cell.length_b   1.000
_cell.length_c   1.000
_cell.angle_alpha   90.00
_cell.angle_beta   90.00
_cell.angle_gamma   90.00
#
_symmetry.space_group_name_H-M   'P 1'
#
loop_
_entity.id
_entity.type
_entity.pdbx_description
1 polymer ?
#
loop_
_entity_poly.entity_id
_entity_poly.type
_entity_poly.pdbx_seq_one_letter_code
_entity_poly.pdbx_strand_id
1 'polypeptide(L)'
;MSASAQDAHPSLAKQALEECAKGRLATEREKRQAHFQQGQSLGERAVAADEGNADAHFALFCNLGELLRIDGESLTSLFGLRRMMHELDRALEINPAHIDALSAKGTLLVKLPSLLGGDAEKGEALLEHVVNKAPKAVNARLSLAKVRCEHGRHQEAVTLATDALVLAQQHDRADFIPEARAVLEQLQANAAKAGYKAQF
;
A
#
# COMPACT_ATOMS: atom_id res chain seq x y z
N MET A 1 15.66 41.50 -11.27
CA MET A 1 15.74 40.77 -9.99
C MET A 1 15.37 39.32 -10.30
N SER A 2 16.39 38.50 -10.49
CA SER A 2 16.20 37.08 -10.88
C SER A 2 15.90 36.28 -9.64
N ALA A 3 14.68 35.72 -9.56
CA ALA A 3 14.38 34.68 -8.58
C ALA A 3 15.16 33.43 -8.99
N SER A 4 16.18 33.09 -8.22
CA SER A 4 16.90 31.84 -8.32
C SER A 4 15.91 30.71 -8.07
N ALA A 5 15.74 29.82 -9.08
CA ALA A 5 15.16 28.52 -8.88
C ALA A 5 16.09 27.77 -7.90
N GLN A 6 15.76 27.84 -6.61
CA GLN A 6 16.34 26.94 -5.62
C GLN A 6 15.86 25.54 -6.01
N ASP A 7 16.79 24.65 -6.32
CA ASP A 7 16.58 23.21 -6.42
C ASP A 7 15.91 22.75 -5.11
N ALA A 8 14.59 22.67 -5.12
CA ALA A 8 13.84 22.27 -3.96
C ALA A 8 14.14 20.79 -3.69
N HIS A 9 15.02 20.51 -2.74
CA HIS A 9 15.23 19.16 -2.25
C HIS A 9 13.86 18.53 -1.89
N PRO A 10 13.61 17.28 -2.27
CA PRO A 10 12.34 16.62 -1.96
C PRO A 10 12.11 16.63 -0.46
N SER A 11 10.85 16.82 -0.02
CA SER A 11 10.49 16.81 1.41
C SER A 11 10.91 15.49 2.06
N LEU A 12 11.13 15.50 3.38
CA LEU A 12 11.47 14.28 4.13
C LEU A 12 10.41 13.19 3.95
N ALA A 13 9.12 13.56 3.91
CA ALA A 13 8.02 12.63 3.64
C ALA A 13 8.16 11.97 2.26
N LYS A 14 8.47 12.76 1.22
CA LYS A 14 8.69 12.24 -0.12
C LYS A 14 9.90 11.31 -0.18
N GLN A 15 11.02 11.69 0.44
CA GLN A 15 12.21 10.83 0.54
C GLN A 15 11.88 9.51 1.25
N ALA A 16 11.10 9.53 2.33
CA ALA A 16 10.67 8.32 3.04
C ALA A 16 9.81 7.40 2.17
N LEU A 17 8.92 7.95 1.34
CA LEU A 17 8.13 7.17 0.35
C LEU A 17 9.01 6.62 -0.75
N GLU A 18 10.00 7.36 -1.23
CA GLU A 18 10.97 6.88 -2.22
C GLU A 18 11.78 5.69 -1.67
N GLU A 19 12.20 5.73 -0.42
CA GLU A 19 12.87 4.59 0.22
C GLU A 19 11.92 3.38 0.36
N CYS A 20 10.65 3.59 0.70
CA CYS A 20 9.64 2.52 0.70
C CYS A 20 9.52 1.88 -0.69
N ALA A 21 9.46 2.67 -1.77
CA ALA A 21 9.41 2.16 -3.13
C ALA A 21 10.67 1.38 -3.53
N LYS A 22 11.87 1.91 -3.21
CA LYS A 22 13.15 1.21 -3.45
C LYS A 22 13.21 -0.13 -2.73
N GLY A 23 12.79 -0.17 -1.47
CA GLY A 23 12.74 -1.40 -0.68
C GLY A 23 11.81 -2.46 -1.29
N ARG A 24 10.68 -2.06 -1.87
CA ARG A 24 9.75 -2.97 -2.57
C ARG A 24 10.35 -3.54 -3.85
N LEU A 25 11.20 -2.79 -4.54
CA LEU A 25 11.88 -3.22 -5.76
C LEU A 25 13.12 -4.08 -5.49
N ALA A 26 13.75 -3.93 -4.34
CA ALA A 26 14.93 -4.69 -3.99
C ALA A 26 14.59 -6.18 -3.80
N THR A 27 15.43 -7.07 -4.34
CA THR A 27 15.24 -8.54 -4.27
C THR A 27 15.87 -9.16 -3.02
N GLU A 28 16.97 -8.58 -2.56
CA GLU A 28 17.71 -9.09 -1.39
C GLU A 28 17.08 -8.59 -0.10
N ARG A 29 16.89 -9.49 0.87
CA ARG A 29 16.23 -9.17 2.14
C ARG A 29 16.95 -8.04 2.88
N GLU A 30 18.27 -8.07 2.95
CA GLU A 30 19.10 -7.09 3.64
C GLU A 30 18.96 -5.70 3.01
N LYS A 31 18.94 -5.62 1.67
CA LYS A 31 18.73 -4.36 0.95
C LYS A 31 17.32 -3.80 1.18
N ARG A 32 16.32 -4.68 1.15
CA ARG A 32 14.94 -4.29 1.47
C ARG A 32 14.85 -3.69 2.87
N GLN A 33 15.41 -4.40 3.86
CA GLN A 33 15.41 -3.96 5.24
C GLN A 33 16.13 -2.61 5.42
N ALA A 34 17.29 -2.43 4.79
CA ALA A 34 18.05 -1.19 4.85
C ALA A 34 17.24 0.01 4.30
N HIS A 35 16.58 -0.14 3.16
CA HIS A 35 15.72 0.89 2.59
C HIS A 35 14.56 1.24 3.52
N PHE A 36 13.85 0.26 4.07
CA PHE A 36 12.72 0.53 4.96
C PHE A 36 13.16 1.15 6.30
N GLN A 37 14.31 0.77 6.85
CA GLN A 37 14.88 1.41 8.04
C GLN A 37 15.26 2.87 7.77
N GLN A 38 15.87 3.14 6.63
CA GLN A 38 16.16 4.51 6.19
C GLN A 38 14.87 5.31 6.00
N GLY A 39 13.87 4.72 5.34
CA GLY A 39 12.55 5.33 5.14
C GLY A 39 11.82 5.59 6.46
N GLN A 40 11.91 4.68 7.44
CA GLN A 40 11.38 4.89 8.79
C GLN A 40 12.04 6.11 9.44
N SER A 41 13.38 6.18 9.44
CA SER A 41 14.11 7.32 10.04
C SER A 41 13.75 8.66 9.39
N LEU A 42 13.60 8.69 8.07
CA LEU A 42 13.15 9.88 7.34
C LEU A 42 11.70 10.24 7.68
N GLY A 43 10.81 9.25 7.79
CA GLY A 43 9.41 9.43 8.17
C GLY A 43 9.27 9.98 9.59
N GLU A 44 10.00 9.43 10.55
CA GLU A 44 10.03 9.92 11.94
C GLU A 44 10.49 11.39 12.01
N ARG A 45 11.51 11.75 11.25
CA ARG A 45 11.98 13.14 11.15
C ARG A 45 10.97 14.04 10.46
N ALA A 46 10.24 13.52 9.45
CA ALA A 46 9.19 14.28 8.77
C ALA A 46 8.02 14.59 9.72
N VAL A 47 7.56 13.61 10.50
CA VAL A 47 6.50 13.78 11.50
C VAL A 47 6.96 14.73 12.61
N ALA A 48 8.19 14.59 13.12
CA ALA A 48 8.73 15.48 14.13
C ALA A 48 8.86 16.95 13.66
N ALA A 49 9.08 17.16 12.37
CA ALA A 49 9.17 18.50 11.77
C ALA A 49 7.78 19.13 11.57
N ASP A 50 6.75 18.32 11.26
CA ASP A 50 5.38 18.76 11.05
C ASP A 50 4.38 17.63 11.35
N GLU A 51 3.85 17.61 12.57
CA GLU A 51 2.84 16.64 13.02
C GLU A 51 1.47 16.82 12.31
N GLY A 52 1.25 17.93 11.63
CA GLY A 52 0.06 18.21 10.82
C GLY A 52 0.17 17.70 9.39
N ASN A 53 1.24 17.02 9.02
CA ASN A 53 1.49 16.58 7.66
C ASN A 53 1.04 15.13 7.44
N ALA A 54 -0.11 14.96 6.74
CA ALA A 54 -0.66 13.62 6.44
C ALA A 54 0.30 12.74 5.63
N ASP A 55 1.06 13.33 4.69
CA ASP A 55 2.02 12.57 3.88
C ASP A 55 3.20 12.06 4.73
N ALA A 56 3.61 12.79 5.78
CA ALA A 56 4.67 12.37 6.69
C ALA A 56 4.23 11.13 7.50
N HIS A 57 3.04 11.17 8.08
CA HIS A 57 2.46 10.03 8.78
C HIS A 57 2.26 8.82 7.87
N PHE A 58 1.74 9.04 6.66
CA PHE A 58 1.58 7.96 5.69
C PHE A 58 2.93 7.36 5.24
N ALA A 59 3.96 8.18 5.04
CA ALA A 59 5.29 7.70 4.69
C ALA A 59 5.92 6.84 5.81
N LEU A 60 5.74 7.26 7.06
CA LEU A 60 6.18 6.48 8.23
C LEU A 60 5.40 5.16 8.33
N PHE A 61 4.07 5.20 8.19
CA PHE A 61 3.22 4.00 8.11
C PHE A 61 3.72 3.00 7.05
N CYS A 62 4.05 3.48 5.85
CA CYS A 62 4.49 2.64 4.74
C CYS A 62 5.74 1.83 5.10
N ASN A 63 6.76 2.49 5.64
CA ASN A 63 8.02 1.84 5.99
C ASN A 63 7.88 0.90 7.20
N LEU A 64 7.11 1.28 8.22
CA LEU A 64 6.81 0.42 9.37
C LEU A 64 6.09 -0.85 8.93
N GLY A 65 5.12 -0.76 8.02
CA GLY A 65 4.38 -1.91 7.50
C GLY A 65 5.26 -2.88 6.73
N GLU A 66 6.20 -2.39 5.93
CA GLU A 66 7.12 -3.24 5.19
C GLU A 66 8.18 -3.90 6.10
N LEU A 67 8.64 -3.22 7.15
CA LEU A 67 9.51 -3.82 8.16
C LEU A 67 8.81 -4.97 8.88
N LEU A 68 7.54 -4.79 9.30
CA LEU A 68 6.75 -5.86 9.91
C LEU A 68 6.59 -7.09 8.99
N ARG A 69 6.50 -6.87 7.67
CA ARG A 69 6.47 -7.99 6.69
C ARG A 69 7.78 -8.76 6.62
N ILE A 70 8.92 -8.08 6.75
CA ILE A 70 10.24 -8.73 6.68
C ILE A 70 10.51 -9.55 7.93
N ASP A 71 10.16 -9.02 9.09
CA ASP A 71 10.46 -9.65 10.37
C ASP A 71 9.58 -10.88 10.67
N GLY A 72 8.52 -11.04 9.89
CA GLY A 72 7.52 -12.08 10.14
C GLY A 72 6.65 -11.73 11.35
N GLU A 73 5.60 -12.51 11.55
CA GLU A 73 4.63 -12.30 12.63
C GLU A 73 5.18 -12.78 14.00
N SER A 74 6.16 -12.08 14.57
CA SER A 74 6.64 -12.35 15.92
C SER A 74 5.87 -11.54 16.98
N LEU A 75 5.95 -11.91 18.26
CA LEU A 75 5.28 -11.21 19.38
C LEU A 75 5.66 -9.72 19.49
N THR A 76 6.82 -9.32 18.97
CA THR A 76 7.22 -7.91 18.86
C THR A 76 6.39 -7.15 17.83
N SER A 77 5.71 -7.86 16.91
CA SER A 77 4.87 -7.28 15.86
C SER A 77 3.61 -6.58 16.40
N LEU A 78 3.12 -6.94 17.59
CA LEU A 78 1.90 -6.33 18.14
C LEU A 78 2.09 -4.84 18.48
N PHE A 79 3.23 -4.47 19.05
CA PHE A 79 3.60 -3.07 19.28
C PHE A 79 3.87 -2.35 17.96
N GLY A 80 4.57 -3.01 17.04
CA GLY A 80 4.81 -2.49 15.69
C GLY A 80 3.52 -2.27 14.93
N LEU A 81 2.58 -3.22 15.00
CA LEU A 81 1.26 -3.11 14.38
C LEU A 81 0.47 -1.92 14.93
N ARG A 82 0.44 -1.73 16.26
CA ARG A 82 -0.24 -0.59 16.88
C ARG A 82 0.36 0.74 16.46
N ARG A 83 1.69 0.83 16.46
CA ARG A 83 2.39 2.04 15.99
C ARG A 83 2.07 2.33 14.52
N MET A 84 2.19 1.33 13.66
CA MET A 84 1.86 1.45 12.25
C MET A 84 0.41 1.92 12.04
N MET A 85 -0.56 1.32 12.74
CA MET A 85 -1.97 1.71 12.64
C MET A 85 -2.21 3.14 13.14
N HIS A 86 -1.53 3.55 14.21
CA HIS A 86 -1.59 4.92 14.72
C HIS A 86 -1.18 5.93 13.65
N GLU A 87 -0.07 5.69 12.95
CA GLU A 87 0.40 6.60 11.90
C GLU A 87 -0.60 6.69 10.73
N LEU A 88 -1.22 5.57 10.36
CA LEU A 88 -2.26 5.55 9.34
C LEU A 88 -3.51 6.34 9.75
N ASP A 89 -3.96 6.15 11.00
CA ASP A 89 -5.12 6.85 11.53
C ASP A 89 -4.85 8.35 11.62
N ARG A 90 -3.64 8.76 12.05
CA ARG A 90 -3.22 10.17 12.05
C ARG A 90 -3.21 10.78 10.65
N ALA A 91 -2.69 10.06 9.65
CA ALA A 91 -2.75 10.54 8.27
C ALA A 91 -4.19 10.81 7.79
N LEU A 92 -5.13 9.93 8.15
CA LEU A 92 -6.55 10.06 7.80
C LEU A 92 -7.31 11.10 8.64
N GLU A 93 -6.92 11.31 9.90
CA GLU A 93 -7.45 12.41 10.73
C GLU A 93 -7.08 13.78 10.16
N ILE A 94 -5.82 13.92 9.69
CA ILE A 94 -5.32 15.17 9.09
C ILE A 94 -5.91 15.37 7.68
N ASN A 95 -5.91 14.33 6.86
CA ASN A 95 -6.47 14.35 5.50
C ASN A 95 -7.38 13.13 5.27
N PRO A 96 -8.69 13.26 5.55
CA PRO A 96 -9.67 12.19 5.33
C PRO A 96 -9.82 11.74 3.87
N ALA A 97 -9.32 12.53 2.91
CA ALA A 97 -9.34 12.22 1.48
C ALA A 97 -7.99 11.69 0.95
N HIS A 98 -7.05 11.35 1.82
CA HIS A 98 -5.75 10.82 1.43
C HIS A 98 -5.88 9.43 0.80
N ILE A 99 -5.82 9.36 -0.52
CA ILE A 99 -6.15 8.15 -1.31
C ILE A 99 -5.31 6.94 -0.93
N ASP A 100 -3.99 7.12 -0.80
CA ASP A 100 -3.11 6.00 -0.45
C ASP A 100 -3.35 5.50 0.98
N ALA A 101 -3.66 6.40 1.91
CA ALA A 101 -4.03 6.03 3.28
C ALA A 101 -5.39 5.32 3.35
N LEU A 102 -6.40 5.78 2.60
CA LEU A 102 -7.69 5.09 2.46
C LEU A 102 -7.51 3.69 1.86
N SER A 103 -6.67 3.55 0.82
CA SER A 103 -6.32 2.26 0.22
C SER A 103 -5.68 1.31 1.23
N ALA A 104 -4.74 1.83 2.01
CA ALA A 104 -4.07 1.06 3.07
C ALA A 104 -5.04 0.66 4.18
N LYS A 105 -5.92 1.58 4.61
CA LYS A 105 -6.94 1.30 5.64
C LYS A 105 -7.89 0.20 5.17
N GLY A 106 -8.42 0.30 3.96
CA GLY A 106 -9.27 -0.74 3.38
C GLY A 106 -8.55 -2.10 3.32
N THR A 107 -7.29 -2.11 2.91
CA THR A 107 -6.46 -3.32 2.87
C THR A 107 -6.26 -3.94 4.26
N LEU A 108 -6.00 -3.14 5.29
CA LEU A 108 -5.85 -3.62 6.66
C LEU A 108 -7.17 -4.17 7.22
N LEU A 109 -8.28 -3.47 6.99
CA LEU A 109 -9.60 -3.92 7.44
C LEU A 109 -9.95 -5.30 6.87
N VAL A 110 -9.60 -5.58 5.61
CA VAL A 110 -9.82 -6.89 4.99
C VAL A 110 -8.87 -7.96 5.54
N LYS A 111 -7.60 -7.62 5.77
CA LYS A 111 -6.57 -8.60 6.12
C LYS A 111 -6.49 -8.95 7.59
N LEU A 112 -6.82 -8.02 8.47
CA LEU A 112 -6.70 -8.25 9.90
C LEU A 112 -7.87 -9.09 10.43
N PRO A 113 -7.61 -9.99 11.38
CA PRO A 113 -8.69 -10.60 12.16
C PRO A 113 -9.52 -9.53 12.88
N SER A 114 -10.81 -9.79 13.10
CA SER A 114 -11.71 -8.85 13.81
C SER A 114 -11.19 -8.47 15.19
N LEU A 115 -10.50 -9.38 15.87
CA LEU A 115 -9.87 -9.15 17.18
C LEU A 115 -8.75 -8.08 17.13
N LEU A 116 -8.16 -7.86 15.95
CA LEU A 116 -7.13 -6.84 15.69
C LEU A 116 -7.68 -5.63 14.94
N GLY A 117 -9.00 -5.46 14.91
CA GLY A 117 -9.67 -4.34 14.26
C GLY A 117 -10.00 -4.56 12.79
N GLY A 118 -9.93 -5.81 12.29
CA GLY A 118 -10.38 -6.17 10.95
C GLY A 118 -11.90 -6.10 10.82
N ASP A 119 -12.37 -5.71 9.63
CA ASP A 119 -13.77 -5.67 9.23
C ASP A 119 -13.81 -5.79 7.70
N ALA A 120 -13.98 -7.01 7.23
CA ALA A 120 -13.87 -7.32 5.81
C ALA A 120 -14.90 -6.57 4.96
N GLU A 121 -16.12 -6.41 5.45
CA GLU A 121 -17.20 -5.71 4.71
C GLU A 121 -16.89 -4.21 4.58
N LYS A 122 -16.50 -3.55 5.68
CA LYS A 122 -16.08 -2.15 5.64
C LYS A 122 -14.82 -1.96 4.80
N GLY A 123 -13.88 -2.89 4.89
CA GLY A 123 -12.66 -2.87 4.10
C GLY A 123 -12.94 -2.95 2.60
N GLU A 124 -13.80 -3.87 2.17
CA GLU A 124 -14.21 -4.02 0.79
C GLU A 124 -14.94 -2.76 0.28
N ALA A 125 -15.92 -2.26 1.03
CA ALA A 125 -16.65 -1.04 0.67
C ALA A 125 -15.72 0.18 0.55
N LEU A 126 -14.72 0.30 1.44
CA LEU A 126 -13.74 1.37 1.37
C LEU A 126 -12.83 1.24 0.13
N LEU A 127 -12.38 0.04 -0.19
CA LEU A 127 -11.58 -0.21 -1.39
C LEU A 127 -12.36 0.08 -2.68
N GLU A 128 -13.64 -0.31 -2.74
CA GLU A 128 -14.53 0.06 -3.86
C GLU A 128 -14.68 1.58 -3.99
N HIS A 129 -14.91 2.26 -2.87
CA HIS A 129 -14.99 3.73 -2.86
C HIS A 129 -13.71 4.35 -3.42
N VAL A 130 -12.54 3.88 -2.98
CA VAL A 130 -11.25 4.39 -3.46
C VAL A 130 -11.07 4.12 -4.95
N VAL A 131 -11.37 2.91 -5.43
CA VAL A 131 -11.25 2.56 -6.87
C VAL A 131 -12.13 3.46 -7.73
N ASN A 132 -13.34 3.79 -7.25
CA ASN A 132 -14.28 4.65 -7.96
C ASN A 132 -13.87 6.13 -7.94
N LYS A 133 -13.32 6.63 -6.83
CA LYS A 133 -12.91 8.03 -6.67
C LYS A 133 -11.54 8.32 -7.25
N ALA A 134 -10.63 7.35 -7.19
CA ALA A 134 -9.26 7.46 -7.67
C ALA A 134 -8.97 6.35 -8.69
N PRO A 135 -9.33 6.54 -9.98
CA PRO A 135 -9.16 5.53 -11.01
C PRO A 135 -7.71 5.02 -11.18
N LYS A 136 -6.73 5.73 -10.68
CA LYS A 136 -5.30 5.36 -10.73
C LYS A 136 -4.78 4.66 -9.48
N ALA A 137 -5.63 4.38 -8.50
CA ALA A 137 -5.22 3.73 -7.25
C ALA A 137 -4.87 2.25 -7.46
N VAL A 138 -3.60 1.95 -7.68
CA VAL A 138 -3.08 0.59 -7.94
C VAL A 138 -3.30 -0.32 -6.73
N ASN A 139 -2.87 0.12 -5.53
CA ASN A 139 -2.96 -0.70 -4.31
C ASN A 139 -4.40 -1.10 -3.97
N ALA A 140 -5.36 -0.16 -4.07
CA ALA A 140 -6.76 -0.44 -3.80
C ALA A 140 -7.32 -1.52 -4.75
N ARG A 141 -6.96 -1.47 -6.05
CA ARG A 141 -7.37 -2.48 -7.02
C ARG A 141 -6.80 -3.86 -6.72
N LEU A 142 -5.51 -3.93 -6.36
CA LEU A 142 -4.89 -5.21 -6.00
C LEU A 142 -5.53 -5.82 -4.76
N SER A 143 -5.82 -5.00 -3.76
CA SER A 143 -6.49 -5.46 -2.55
C SER A 143 -7.92 -5.90 -2.82
N LEU A 144 -8.68 -5.12 -3.58
CA LEU A 144 -10.04 -5.48 -3.98
C LEU A 144 -10.09 -6.74 -4.83
N ALA A 145 -9.11 -6.92 -5.74
CA ALA A 145 -8.99 -8.14 -6.55
C ALA A 145 -8.85 -9.40 -5.67
N LYS A 146 -8.02 -9.33 -4.62
CA LYS A 146 -7.86 -10.45 -3.67
C LYS A 146 -9.18 -10.78 -2.97
N VAL A 147 -9.89 -9.76 -2.46
CA VAL A 147 -11.20 -9.93 -1.81
C VAL A 147 -12.24 -10.52 -2.76
N ARG A 148 -12.32 -10.00 -4.00
CA ARG A 148 -13.24 -10.56 -5.02
C ARG A 148 -12.99 -12.03 -5.30
N CYS A 149 -11.71 -12.43 -5.36
CA CYS A 149 -11.33 -13.83 -5.52
C CYS A 149 -11.78 -14.70 -4.34
N GLU A 150 -11.58 -14.24 -3.11
CA GLU A 150 -12.01 -14.94 -1.90
C GLU A 150 -13.55 -15.14 -1.87
N HIS A 151 -14.31 -14.18 -2.40
CA HIS A 151 -15.77 -14.26 -2.55
C HIS A 151 -16.22 -15.01 -3.81
N GLY A 152 -15.32 -15.70 -4.53
CA GLY A 152 -15.64 -16.47 -5.74
C GLY A 152 -15.89 -15.62 -7.00
N ARG A 153 -15.68 -14.30 -6.93
CA ARG A 153 -15.87 -13.36 -8.05
C ARG A 153 -14.61 -13.31 -8.93
N HIS A 154 -14.20 -14.47 -9.44
CA HIS A 154 -12.89 -14.67 -10.09
C HIS A 154 -12.68 -13.77 -11.31
N GLN A 155 -13.70 -13.56 -12.16
CA GLN A 155 -13.58 -12.72 -13.36
C GLN A 155 -13.30 -11.25 -12.99
N GLU A 156 -14.01 -10.72 -12.02
CA GLU A 156 -13.79 -9.36 -11.53
C GLU A 156 -12.40 -9.22 -10.90
N ALA A 157 -11.98 -10.23 -10.15
CA ALA A 157 -10.65 -10.26 -9.53
C ALA A 157 -9.55 -10.17 -10.60
N VAL A 158 -9.63 -10.96 -11.66
CA VAL A 158 -8.66 -10.94 -12.77
C VAL A 158 -8.68 -9.59 -13.49
N THR A 159 -9.86 -9.03 -13.75
CA THR A 159 -9.98 -7.69 -14.38
C THR A 159 -9.33 -6.61 -13.52
N LEU A 160 -9.64 -6.55 -12.23
CA LEU A 160 -9.05 -5.58 -11.32
C LEU A 160 -7.52 -5.69 -11.21
N ALA A 161 -6.98 -6.92 -11.18
CA ALA A 161 -5.52 -7.13 -11.14
C ALA A 161 -4.85 -6.76 -12.46
N THR A 162 -5.49 -7.02 -13.60
CA THR A 162 -5.02 -6.62 -14.93
C THR A 162 -4.95 -5.09 -15.04
N ASP A 163 -6.02 -4.41 -14.65
CA ASP A 163 -6.08 -2.94 -14.63
C ASP A 163 -5.00 -2.37 -13.70
N ALA A 164 -4.80 -2.97 -12.53
CA ALA A 164 -3.77 -2.55 -11.60
C ALA A 164 -2.36 -2.65 -12.21
N LEU A 165 -2.06 -3.73 -12.93
CA LEU A 165 -0.78 -3.91 -13.61
C LEU A 165 -0.58 -2.86 -14.71
N VAL A 166 -1.59 -2.64 -15.56
CA VAL A 166 -1.55 -1.63 -16.63
C VAL A 166 -1.33 -0.23 -16.04
N LEU A 167 -2.07 0.12 -14.99
CA LEU A 167 -1.93 1.42 -14.31
C LEU A 167 -0.55 1.59 -13.66
N ALA A 168 0.00 0.55 -13.05
CA ALA A 168 1.35 0.59 -12.47
C ALA A 168 2.41 0.87 -13.54
N GLN A 169 2.26 0.29 -14.73
CA GLN A 169 3.15 0.52 -15.86
C GLN A 169 3.02 1.92 -16.47
N GLN A 170 1.79 2.48 -16.51
CA GLN A 170 1.50 3.76 -17.14
C GLN A 170 1.79 4.99 -16.26
N HIS A 171 1.79 4.83 -14.93
CA HIS A 171 1.80 5.95 -13.98
C HIS A 171 3.01 5.95 -13.05
N ASP A 172 4.15 5.41 -13.51
CA ASP A 172 5.43 5.40 -12.78
C ASP A 172 5.32 4.79 -11.36
N ARG A 173 4.47 3.74 -11.24
CA ARG A 173 4.33 2.97 -10.01
C ARG A 173 5.06 1.63 -10.14
N ALA A 174 6.32 1.71 -10.57
CA ALA A 174 7.18 0.55 -10.76
C ALA A 174 7.28 -0.34 -9.51
N ASP A 175 7.16 0.27 -8.32
CA ASP A 175 7.14 -0.40 -7.01
C ASP A 175 5.99 -1.43 -6.85
N PHE A 176 4.89 -1.28 -7.60
CA PHE A 176 3.76 -2.22 -7.58
C PHE A 176 3.78 -3.27 -8.69
N ILE A 177 4.63 -3.14 -9.72
CA ILE A 177 4.64 -4.08 -10.85
C ILE A 177 4.92 -5.52 -10.41
N PRO A 178 5.91 -5.81 -9.54
CA PRO A 178 6.16 -7.17 -9.09
C PRO A 178 4.95 -7.79 -8.36
N GLU A 179 4.32 -7.03 -7.45
CA GLU A 179 3.13 -7.49 -6.73
C GLU A 179 1.95 -7.69 -7.68
N ALA A 180 1.70 -6.75 -8.60
CA ALA A 180 0.59 -6.83 -9.54
C ALA A 180 0.70 -8.08 -10.44
N ARG A 181 1.90 -8.40 -10.93
CA ARG A 181 2.14 -9.63 -11.70
C ARG A 181 1.87 -10.88 -10.88
N ALA A 182 2.44 -10.96 -9.68
CA ALA A 182 2.26 -12.13 -8.81
C ALA A 182 0.79 -12.35 -8.44
N VAL A 183 0.05 -11.27 -8.14
CA VAL A 183 -1.39 -11.33 -7.86
C VAL A 183 -2.16 -11.81 -9.08
N LEU A 184 -1.89 -11.25 -10.26
CA LEU A 184 -2.57 -11.64 -11.50
C LEU A 184 -2.34 -13.11 -11.83
N GLU A 185 -1.10 -13.59 -11.77
CA GLU A 185 -0.76 -15.00 -11.98
C GLU A 185 -1.50 -15.93 -11.01
N GLN A 186 -1.53 -15.58 -9.72
CA GLN A 186 -2.25 -16.34 -8.70
C GLN A 186 -3.75 -16.40 -8.99
N LEU A 187 -4.36 -15.28 -9.36
CA LEU A 187 -5.80 -15.19 -9.65
C LEU A 187 -6.17 -15.98 -10.89
N GLN A 188 -5.35 -15.94 -11.93
CA GLN A 188 -5.55 -16.74 -13.15
C GLN A 188 -5.45 -18.24 -12.86
N ALA A 189 -4.48 -18.66 -12.04
CA ALA A 189 -4.34 -20.04 -11.60
C ALA A 189 -5.56 -20.52 -10.79
N ASN A 190 -6.10 -19.67 -9.91
CA ASN A 190 -7.30 -19.97 -9.13
C ASN A 190 -8.56 -20.06 -10.01
N ALA A 191 -8.71 -19.15 -10.97
CA ALA A 191 -9.81 -19.17 -11.93
C ALA A 191 -9.79 -20.44 -12.79
N ALA A 192 -8.62 -20.88 -13.25
CA ALA A 192 -8.45 -22.10 -14.02
C ALA A 192 -8.83 -23.34 -13.19
N LYS A 193 -8.44 -23.41 -11.92
CA LYS A 193 -8.81 -24.50 -11.00
C LYS A 193 -10.32 -24.54 -10.72
N ALA A 194 -10.97 -23.40 -10.67
CA ALA A 194 -12.42 -23.27 -10.48
C ALA A 194 -13.23 -23.62 -11.77
N GLY A 195 -12.59 -24.06 -12.85
CA GLY A 195 -13.23 -24.39 -14.12
C GLY A 195 -13.65 -23.16 -14.94
N TYR A 196 -13.16 -21.99 -14.61
CA TYR A 196 -13.43 -20.74 -15.31
C TYR A 196 -12.47 -20.61 -16.50
N LYS A 197 -12.98 -20.88 -17.70
CA LYS A 197 -12.23 -20.55 -18.93
C LYS A 197 -12.32 -19.04 -19.13
N ALA A 198 -11.21 -18.34 -18.96
CA ALA A 198 -11.10 -16.96 -19.38
C ALA A 198 -11.39 -16.90 -20.89
N GLN A 199 -12.48 -16.25 -21.28
CA GLN A 199 -12.71 -15.89 -22.68
C GLN A 199 -11.84 -14.63 -22.91
N PHE A 200 -10.75 -14.81 -23.62
CA PHE A 200 -9.96 -13.74 -24.22
C PHE A 200 -10.52 -13.37 -25.58
#